data_8997a053d41a6da44dfb81137ed990a4
#
_entry.id   8997a053d41a6da44dfb81137ed990a4
#
_cell.length_a   1.000
_cell.length_b   1.000
_cell.length_c   1.000
_cell.angle_alpha   90.00
_cell.angle_beta   90.00
_cell.angle_gamma   90.00
#
_symmetry.space_group_name_H-M   'P 1'
#
loop_
_entity.id
_entity.type
_entity.pdbx_description
1 polymer ?
#
loop_
_entity_poly.entity_id
_entity_poly.type
_entity_poly.pdbx_seq_one_letter_code
_entity_poly.pdbx_strand_id
1 'polypeptide(L)'
;MGSLRLVAIVLLLGSFLGSSAFAQSSPTYGVGRAPTAEEIRALDISIGPTGEELPVGRGTAKEGAVLFEEKGCVGCHGAAGIGGPAPALKSKTGRDVPISRRQSIFERILPLHSPFATTVWDFIHRAMPLGNEGTLSADEVYALTAYLLS
;
A
#
# COMPACT_ATOMS: atom_id res chain seq x y z
N MET A 1 52.62 -22.72 -25.11
CA MET A 1 51.48 -22.84 -24.16
C MET A 1 50.74 -21.50 -23.91
N GLY A 2 51.25 -20.35 -24.32
CA GLY A 2 50.63 -19.04 -24.15
C GLY A 2 49.50 -18.72 -25.14
N SER A 3 49.67 -19.10 -26.40
CA SER A 3 48.70 -18.72 -27.47
C SER A 3 47.31 -19.39 -27.33
N LEU A 4 47.28 -20.61 -26.81
CA LEU A 4 46.00 -21.34 -26.63
C LEU A 4 45.15 -20.73 -25.52
N ARG A 5 45.77 -20.17 -24.47
CA ARG A 5 45.06 -19.49 -23.38
C ARG A 5 44.47 -18.12 -23.79
N LEU A 6 45.18 -17.41 -24.66
CA LEU A 6 44.68 -16.11 -25.18
C LEU A 6 43.46 -16.30 -26.09
N VAL A 7 43.48 -17.31 -26.95
CA VAL A 7 42.35 -17.65 -27.84
C VAL A 7 41.12 -18.06 -27.02
N ALA A 8 41.29 -18.84 -25.95
CA ALA A 8 40.20 -19.26 -25.07
C ALA A 8 39.55 -18.07 -24.32
N ILE A 9 40.35 -17.11 -23.88
CA ILE A 9 39.84 -15.90 -23.19
C ILE A 9 39.08 -14.98 -24.17
N VAL A 10 39.55 -14.82 -25.39
CA VAL A 10 38.87 -14.01 -26.41
C VAL A 10 37.56 -14.66 -26.84
N LEU A 11 37.47 -15.98 -26.93
CA LEU A 11 36.22 -16.68 -27.22
C LEU A 11 35.21 -16.61 -26.08
N LEU A 12 35.67 -16.65 -24.83
CA LEU A 12 34.79 -16.49 -23.66
C LEU A 12 34.27 -15.07 -23.50
N LEU A 13 35.05 -14.04 -23.77
CA LEU A 13 34.61 -12.63 -23.75
C LEU A 13 33.68 -12.30 -24.91
N GLY A 14 33.84 -12.92 -26.07
CA GLY A 14 32.93 -12.73 -27.24
C GLY A 14 31.52 -13.27 -26.99
N SER A 15 31.38 -14.30 -26.15
CA SER A 15 30.08 -14.91 -25.85
C SER A 15 29.18 -14.05 -24.93
N PHE A 16 29.72 -13.06 -24.22
CA PHE A 16 28.99 -12.20 -23.34
C PHE A 16 28.37 -10.94 -24.00
N LEU A 17 28.81 -10.65 -25.23
CA LEU A 17 28.35 -9.43 -25.95
C LEU A 17 27.11 -9.66 -26.85
N GLY A 18 26.59 -10.89 -26.91
CA GLY A 18 25.54 -11.28 -27.84
C GLY A 18 24.13 -11.40 -27.27
N SER A 19 23.88 -11.09 -26.00
CA SER A 19 22.52 -11.12 -25.47
C SER A 19 21.80 -9.79 -25.73
N SER A 20 21.45 -9.54 -26.99
CA SER A 20 20.42 -8.56 -27.32
C SER A 20 19.12 -9.06 -26.69
N ALA A 21 18.73 -8.48 -25.56
CA ALA A 21 17.39 -8.66 -25.02
C ALA A 21 16.40 -8.14 -26.08
N PHE A 22 15.86 -9.04 -26.89
CA PHE A 22 14.69 -8.72 -27.72
C PHE A 22 13.58 -8.35 -26.75
N ALA A 23 13.31 -7.06 -26.57
CA ALA A 23 12.10 -6.60 -25.93
C ALA A 23 10.95 -7.19 -26.73
N GLN A 24 10.28 -8.20 -26.17
CA GLN A 24 9.09 -8.77 -26.77
C GLN A 24 8.05 -7.65 -26.80
N SER A 25 7.74 -7.15 -28.00
CA SER A 25 6.63 -6.23 -28.17
C SER A 25 5.35 -6.96 -27.72
N SER A 26 4.68 -6.41 -26.72
CA SER A 26 3.39 -6.95 -26.30
C SER A 26 2.45 -7.00 -27.51
N PRO A 27 1.70 -8.10 -27.69
CA PRO A 27 0.80 -8.23 -28.82
C PRO A 27 -0.23 -7.11 -28.80
N THR A 28 -0.37 -6.39 -29.91
CA THR A 28 -1.38 -5.36 -30.09
C THR A 28 -2.66 -6.02 -30.60
N TYR A 29 -3.70 -6.01 -29.76
CA TYR A 29 -4.98 -6.67 -30.10
C TYR A 29 -5.92 -5.80 -30.94
N GLY A 30 -5.56 -4.56 -31.24
CA GLY A 30 -6.34 -3.63 -32.04
C GLY A 30 -7.64 -3.16 -31.38
N VAL A 31 -7.75 -3.33 -30.05
CA VAL A 31 -8.91 -2.91 -29.27
C VAL A 31 -8.53 -1.80 -28.31
N GLY A 32 -9.45 -0.84 -28.13
CA GLY A 32 -9.22 0.29 -27.25
C GLY A 32 -8.23 1.32 -27.81
N ARG A 33 -7.89 2.29 -26.99
CA ARG A 33 -6.86 3.31 -27.24
C ARG A 33 -6.02 3.55 -26.01
N ALA A 34 -4.85 4.12 -26.16
CA ALA A 34 -4.09 4.62 -25.03
C ALA A 34 -4.87 5.75 -24.33
N PRO A 35 -4.97 5.76 -23.01
CA PRO A 35 -5.58 6.85 -22.27
C PRO A 35 -4.74 8.13 -22.42
N THR A 36 -5.39 9.28 -22.34
CA THR A 36 -4.69 10.55 -22.29
C THR A 36 -4.05 10.77 -20.92
N ALA A 37 -3.06 11.65 -20.83
CA ALA A 37 -2.45 12.03 -19.55
C ALA A 37 -3.47 12.62 -18.56
N GLU A 38 -4.52 13.26 -19.06
CA GLU A 38 -5.60 13.81 -18.25
C GLU A 38 -6.51 12.72 -17.68
N GLU A 39 -6.89 11.73 -18.49
CA GLU A 39 -7.63 10.55 -18.04
C GLU A 39 -6.84 9.75 -16.99
N ILE A 40 -5.53 9.60 -17.18
CA ILE A 40 -4.67 8.94 -16.19
C ILE A 40 -4.71 9.73 -14.88
N ARG A 41 -4.46 11.05 -14.91
CA ARG A 41 -4.46 11.88 -13.70
C ARG A 41 -5.81 11.91 -12.98
N ALA A 42 -6.92 11.84 -13.70
CA ALA A 42 -8.25 11.81 -13.08
C ALA A 42 -8.54 10.51 -12.30
N LEU A 43 -7.87 9.42 -12.65
CA LEU A 43 -8.04 8.10 -12.03
C LEU A 43 -6.87 7.72 -11.10
N ASP A 44 -5.74 8.41 -11.21
CA ASP A 44 -4.56 8.17 -10.38
C ASP A 44 -4.69 8.95 -9.07
N ILE A 45 -5.32 8.31 -8.10
CA ILE A 45 -5.48 8.80 -6.73
C ILE A 45 -4.59 8.02 -5.75
N SER A 46 -3.61 7.28 -6.25
CA SER A 46 -2.69 6.46 -5.45
C SER A 46 -1.78 7.33 -4.61
N ILE A 47 -1.55 6.92 -3.37
CA ILE A 47 -0.61 7.58 -2.47
C ILE A 47 0.62 6.69 -2.31
N GLY A 48 1.78 7.21 -2.70
CA GLY A 48 3.05 6.50 -2.54
C GLY A 48 3.57 6.47 -1.09
N PRO A 49 4.60 5.66 -0.82
CA PRO A 49 5.20 5.54 0.52
C PRO A 49 5.75 6.87 1.06
N THR A 50 6.22 7.75 0.18
CA THR A 50 6.77 9.07 0.54
C THR A 50 5.68 10.07 0.90
N GLY A 51 4.43 9.85 0.42
CA GLY A 51 3.29 10.71 0.68
C GLY A 51 3.30 12.03 -0.10
N GLU A 52 4.05 12.11 -1.19
CA GLU A 52 4.10 13.32 -2.04
C GLU A 52 2.73 13.67 -2.65
N GLU A 53 1.90 12.65 -2.89
CA GLU A 53 0.56 12.77 -3.45
C GLU A 53 -0.53 13.02 -2.40
N LEU A 54 -0.16 13.05 -1.11
CA LEU A 54 -1.14 13.29 -0.04
C LEU A 54 -1.80 14.67 -0.20
N PRO A 55 -3.13 14.75 -0.16
CA PRO A 55 -3.81 16.04 -0.19
C PRO A 55 -3.49 16.84 1.09
N VAL A 56 -3.57 18.16 0.98
CA VAL A 56 -3.46 19.02 2.16
C VAL A 56 -4.56 18.68 3.14
N GLY A 57 -4.19 18.48 4.40
CA GLY A 57 -5.14 18.09 5.45
C GLY A 57 -4.43 17.80 6.77
N ARG A 58 -5.22 17.55 7.80
CA ARG A 58 -4.73 17.24 9.15
C ARG A 58 -5.79 16.49 9.96
N GLY A 59 -5.35 15.79 11.00
CA GLY A 59 -6.25 15.15 11.95
C GLY A 59 -5.49 14.59 13.14
N THR A 60 -6.19 14.43 14.26
CA THR A 60 -5.63 13.88 15.51
C THR A 60 -6.25 12.52 15.81
N ALA A 61 -5.54 11.70 16.58
CA ALA A 61 -6.05 10.42 17.05
C ALA A 61 -7.35 10.56 17.88
N LYS A 62 -7.50 11.68 18.60
CA LYS A 62 -8.71 11.96 19.38
C LYS A 62 -9.91 12.21 18.48
N GLU A 63 -9.76 13.00 17.44
CA GLU A 63 -10.79 13.23 16.43
C GLU A 63 -11.12 11.94 15.68
N GLY A 64 -10.10 11.16 15.32
CA GLY A 64 -10.27 9.88 14.66
C GLY A 64 -11.04 8.86 15.50
N ALA A 65 -10.88 8.86 16.82
CA ALA A 65 -11.67 7.99 17.71
C ALA A 65 -13.18 8.32 17.63
N VAL A 66 -13.53 9.60 17.60
CA VAL A 66 -14.92 10.04 17.46
C VAL A 66 -15.45 9.67 16.06
N LEU A 67 -14.69 9.98 15.02
CA LEU A 67 -15.08 9.66 13.64
C LEU A 67 -15.24 8.16 13.41
N PHE A 68 -14.43 7.32 14.07
CA PHE A 68 -14.51 5.86 13.97
C PHE A 68 -15.86 5.32 14.41
N GLU A 69 -16.49 5.97 15.41
CA GLU A 69 -17.86 5.68 15.85
C GLU A 69 -18.91 6.31 14.92
N GLU A 70 -18.79 7.61 14.66
CA GLU A 70 -19.76 8.38 13.87
C GLU A 70 -19.90 7.88 12.42
N LYS A 71 -18.80 7.47 11.79
CA LYS A 71 -18.78 6.90 10.43
C LYS A 71 -19.13 5.41 10.38
N GLY A 72 -19.50 4.81 11.51
CA GLY A 72 -19.97 3.43 11.59
C GLY A 72 -18.88 2.37 11.46
N CYS A 73 -17.59 2.72 11.55
CA CYS A 73 -16.47 1.77 11.45
C CYS A 73 -16.55 0.68 12.51
N VAL A 74 -17.08 1.02 13.70
CA VAL A 74 -17.29 0.08 14.81
C VAL A 74 -18.21 -1.10 14.47
N GLY A 75 -19.14 -0.93 13.54
CA GLY A 75 -20.08 -1.98 13.14
C GLY A 75 -19.39 -3.19 12.52
N CYS A 76 -18.32 -2.94 11.78
CA CYS A 76 -17.53 -3.99 11.13
C CYS A 76 -16.25 -4.33 11.91
N HIS A 77 -15.50 -3.32 12.37
CA HIS A 77 -14.19 -3.51 13.00
C HIS A 77 -14.24 -3.63 14.53
N GLY A 78 -15.43 -3.52 15.13
CA GLY A 78 -15.64 -3.61 16.58
C GLY A 78 -15.21 -2.37 17.33
N ALA A 79 -15.55 -2.31 18.61
CA ALA A 79 -15.17 -1.22 19.49
C ALA A 79 -13.64 -1.03 19.49
N ALA A 80 -13.21 0.21 19.37
CA ALA A 80 -11.79 0.58 19.28
C ALA A 80 -10.99 -0.11 18.16
N GLY A 81 -11.63 -0.73 17.16
CA GLY A 81 -10.96 -1.41 16.05
C GLY A 81 -10.33 -2.76 16.42
N ILE A 82 -10.72 -3.39 17.51
CA ILE A 82 -10.11 -4.63 18.01
C ILE A 82 -10.79 -5.91 17.51
N GLY A 83 -11.65 -5.80 16.50
CA GLY A 83 -12.26 -6.92 15.77
C GLY A 83 -13.76 -7.06 15.98
N GLY A 84 -14.43 -7.37 14.91
CA GLY A 84 -15.85 -7.63 14.75
C GLY A 84 -16.04 -8.63 13.61
N PRO A 85 -17.07 -8.47 12.76
CA PRO A 85 -17.20 -9.25 11.53
C PRO A 85 -16.01 -9.05 10.56
N ALA A 86 -15.42 -7.87 10.54
CA ALA A 86 -14.20 -7.56 9.79
C ALA A 86 -12.94 -7.77 10.65
N PRO A 87 -11.75 -7.89 10.00
CA PRO A 87 -10.49 -8.08 10.71
C PRO A 87 -10.21 -6.97 11.72
N ALA A 88 -9.52 -7.33 12.81
CA ALA A 88 -9.03 -6.36 13.78
C ALA A 88 -8.01 -5.42 13.14
N LEU A 89 -8.14 -4.13 13.44
CA LEU A 89 -7.23 -3.08 13.00
C LEU A 89 -6.20 -2.73 14.08
N LYS A 90 -6.55 -2.91 15.34
CA LYS A 90 -5.70 -2.65 16.52
C LYS A 90 -5.57 -3.91 17.36
N SER A 91 -4.48 -4.03 18.11
CA SER A 91 -4.25 -5.15 19.02
C SER A 91 -5.08 -5.03 20.30
N LYS A 92 -5.64 -6.14 20.76
CA LYS A 92 -6.32 -6.24 22.05
C LYS A 92 -5.37 -6.02 23.25
N THR A 93 -4.08 -6.29 23.05
CA THR A 93 -3.08 -6.33 24.13
C THR A 93 -2.17 -5.10 24.16
N GLY A 94 -2.45 -4.08 23.32
CA GLY A 94 -1.64 -2.87 23.25
C GLY A 94 -0.25 -3.07 22.64
N ARG A 95 0.63 -2.04 22.79
CA ARG A 95 1.97 -2.03 22.18
C ARG A 95 2.97 -2.99 22.82
N ASP A 96 2.69 -3.47 24.03
CA ASP A 96 3.64 -4.23 24.87
C ASP A 96 3.68 -5.73 24.56
N VAL A 97 3.01 -6.17 23.51
CA VAL A 97 3.08 -7.58 23.09
C VAL A 97 4.42 -7.85 22.41
N PRO A 98 5.21 -8.83 22.91
CA PRO A 98 6.48 -9.22 22.28
C PRO A 98 6.30 -9.52 20.78
N ILE A 99 7.25 -9.08 19.96
CA ILE A 99 7.23 -9.26 18.50
C ILE A 99 7.01 -10.73 18.12
N SER A 100 7.57 -11.68 18.87
CA SER A 100 7.37 -13.12 18.68
C SER A 100 5.90 -13.56 18.79
N ARG A 101 5.11 -12.88 19.59
CA ARG A 101 3.67 -13.15 19.73
C ARG A 101 2.84 -12.35 18.73
N ARG A 102 3.38 -11.22 18.23
CA ARG A 102 2.76 -10.40 17.17
C ARG A 102 2.84 -11.06 15.78
N GLN A 103 3.73 -12.02 15.60
CA GLN A 103 3.91 -12.77 14.36
C GLN A 103 2.87 -13.88 14.15
N SER A 104 1.91 -14.05 15.04
CA SER A 104 0.77 -14.92 14.76
C SER A 104 0.04 -14.42 13.52
N ILE A 105 -0.05 -15.25 12.49
CA ILE A 105 -0.79 -14.98 11.25
C ILE A 105 -2.25 -14.59 11.47
N PHE A 106 -2.76 -14.76 12.69
CA PHE A 106 -4.10 -14.42 13.12
C PHE A 106 -4.22 -13.01 13.72
N GLU A 107 -3.12 -12.36 14.09
CA GLU A 107 -3.11 -10.97 14.59
C GLU A 107 -2.65 -10.00 13.47
N ARG A 108 -3.43 -9.91 12.41
CA ARG A 108 -3.21 -8.93 11.34
C ARG A 108 -3.74 -7.57 11.78
N ILE A 109 -2.92 -6.82 12.50
CA ILE A 109 -3.19 -5.43 12.86
C ILE A 109 -2.44 -4.47 11.93
N LEU A 110 -3.03 -3.32 11.67
CA LEU A 110 -2.49 -2.35 10.70
C LEU A 110 -1.03 -1.97 10.95
N PRO A 111 -0.57 -1.63 12.18
CA PRO A 111 0.82 -1.24 12.40
C PRO A 111 1.86 -2.32 12.07
N LEU A 112 1.46 -3.59 11.97
CA LEU A 112 2.37 -4.70 11.64
C LEU A 112 2.38 -5.03 10.16
N HIS A 113 1.30 -4.74 9.44
CA HIS A 113 1.14 -5.08 8.03
C HIS A 113 1.24 -3.90 7.07
N SER A 114 1.16 -2.69 7.60
CA SER A 114 1.29 -1.46 6.82
C SER A 114 2.56 -0.74 7.23
N PRO A 115 3.67 -0.96 6.54
CA PRO A 115 4.98 -0.39 6.90
C PRO A 115 5.00 1.15 6.81
N PHE A 116 4.04 1.73 6.09
CA PHE A 116 3.90 3.17 5.91
C PHE A 116 2.51 3.64 6.34
N ALA A 117 2.45 4.76 7.05
CA ALA A 117 1.18 5.40 7.42
C ALA A 117 0.37 5.81 6.18
N THR A 118 1.04 6.18 5.10
CA THR A 118 0.44 6.51 3.80
C THR A 118 -0.35 5.35 3.21
N THR A 119 0.07 4.10 3.42
CA THR A 119 -0.69 2.92 2.98
C THR A 119 -2.03 2.82 3.71
N VAL A 120 -2.06 3.12 5.01
CA VAL A 120 -3.30 3.12 5.80
C VAL A 120 -4.21 4.25 5.35
N TRP A 121 -3.64 5.44 5.16
CA TRP A 121 -4.37 6.61 4.68
C TRP A 121 -5.02 6.33 3.31
N ASP A 122 -4.24 5.85 2.35
CA ASP A 122 -4.67 5.56 1.00
C ASP A 122 -5.78 4.50 0.96
N PHE A 123 -5.64 3.45 1.76
CA PHE A 123 -6.67 2.40 1.84
C PHE A 123 -7.99 2.93 2.43
N ILE A 124 -7.93 3.73 3.49
CA ILE A 124 -9.13 4.34 4.07
C ILE A 124 -9.80 5.26 3.04
N HIS A 125 -9.02 6.11 2.38
CA HIS A 125 -9.54 7.07 1.40
C HIS A 125 -10.27 6.39 0.24
N ARG A 126 -9.69 5.29 -0.30
CA ARG A 126 -10.22 4.63 -1.51
C ARG A 126 -11.22 3.52 -1.24
N ALA A 127 -11.18 2.89 -0.07
CA ALA A 127 -11.90 1.64 0.16
C ALA A 127 -12.81 1.65 1.40
N MET A 128 -12.81 2.73 2.19
CA MET A 128 -13.62 2.83 3.40
C MET A 128 -14.45 4.13 3.45
N PRO A 129 -15.64 4.13 4.10
CA PRO A 129 -16.36 2.96 4.60
C PRO A 129 -16.87 2.06 3.46
N LEU A 130 -16.86 0.75 3.66
CA LEU A 130 -17.33 -0.20 2.65
C LEU A 130 -18.78 0.08 2.26
N GLY A 131 -19.03 0.27 0.95
CA GLY A 131 -20.31 0.69 0.40
C GLY A 131 -20.56 2.19 0.41
N ASN A 132 -19.61 2.99 0.91
CA ASN A 132 -19.60 4.46 0.85
C ASN A 132 -18.16 4.98 0.63
N GLU A 133 -17.42 4.32 -0.24
CA GLU A 133 -16.02 4.63 -0.56
C GLU A 133 -15.90 6.06 -1.11
N GLY A 134 -14.81 6.74 -0.79
CA GLY A 134 -14.52 8.09 -1.27
C GLY A 134 -15.36 9.21 -0.67
N THR A 135 -16.18 8.93 0.37
CA THR A 135 -17.03 9.95 1.01
C THR A 135 -16.35 10.70 2.16
N LEU A 136 -15.19 10.20 2.61
CA LEU A 136 -14.44 10.85 3.68
C LEU A 136 -13.60 12.00 3.13
N SER A 137 -13.61 13.14 3.82
CA SER A 137 -12.68 14.23 3.53
C SER A 137 -11.23 13.86 3.91
N ALA A 138 -10.27 14.60 3.37
CA ALA A 138 -8.86 14.39 3.69
C ALA A 138 -8.60 14.47 5.21
N ASP A 139 -9.16 15.46 5.90
CA ASP A 139 -9.01 15.64 7.34
C ASP A 139 -9.57 14.44 8.13
N GLU A 140 -10.75 13.94 7.73
CA GLU A 140 -11.33 12.74 8.35
C GLU A 140 -10.43 11.51 8.16
N VAL A 141 -9.84 11.33 6.97
CA VAL A 141 -8.91 10.22 6.70
C VAL A 141 -7.63 10.37 7.52
N TYR A 142 -7.09 11.60 7.65
CA TYR A 142 -5.93 11.86 8.52
C TYR A 142 -6.23 11.52 9.98
N ALA A 143 -7.38 11.95 10.50
CA ALA A 143 -7.79 11.67 11.87
C ALA A 143 -7.95 10.17 12.12
N LEU A 144 -8.66 9.46 11.23
CA LEU A 144 -8.84 8.01 11.33
C LEU A 144 -7.50 7.27 11.24
N THR A 145 -6.60 7.68 10.33
CA THR A 145 -5.25 7.11 10.22
C THR A 145 -4.47 7.29 11.51
N ALA A 146 -4.49 8.52 12.07
CA ALA A 146 -3.81 8.80 13.34
C ALA A 146 -4.38 7.95 14.50
N TYR A 147 -5.70 7.77 14.57
CA TYR A 147 -6.34 6.94 15.57
C TYR A 147 -5.97 5.46 15.45
N LEU A 148 -5.94 4.92 14.24
CA LEU A 148 -5.66 3.50 14.04
C LEU A 148 -4.19 3.14 14.26
N LEU A 149 -3.28 4.11 14.14
CA LEU A 149 -1.84 3.94 14.36
C LEU A 149 -1.36 4.36 15.76
N SER A 150 -2.25 4.90 16.60
CA SER A 150 -1.94 5.34 17.96
C SER A 150 -1.90 4.21 19.00
#